data_643ebb54697e4eb8ea592be1cecab5ac
#
_entry.id   643ebb54697e4eb8ea592be1cecab5ac
#
_cell.length_a   1.000
_cell.length_b   1.000
_cell.length_c   1.000
_cell.angle_alpha   90.00
_cell.angle_beta   90.00
_cell.angle_gamma   90.00
#
_symmetry.space_group_name_H-M   'P 1'
#
loop_
_entity.id
_entity.type
_entity.pdbx_description
1 polymer ?
#
loop_
_entity_poly.entity_id
_entity_poly.type
_entity_poly.pdbx_seq_one_letter_code
_entity_poly.pdbx_strand_id
1 'polypeptide(L)'
;MRKLIILFVTLAAITSCDLAPTSSNTSKAKRFTNEVLLGYTPVKDQGHSSLCWAYAMLATIESEHIQMGDSVNLSVDYIARYQLDEQARFHFLSKGFNRMTLRGTAPLLLRLLDEYGIMPYDSYHARDINYNALTKRLEMLSNSSRNLSQMKQRTERLFDERIGALPKKVYMLGAEYTPLEFAHSVCMRGEYLAMTSFTHHRFGEAFVLEVPDNYSNELYYNVPIDVMMKRIERSLRTGHPICWEGDTSEVGFDFKRGVAELTKQRPYTQKQRQIEFENHHTTDDHCMVLILSLIHI
;
A
#
# COMPACT_ATOMS: atom_id res chain seq x y z
N MET A 1 -65.89 -31.17 30.59
CA MET A 1 -66.57 -31.03 29.28
C MET A 1 -65.51 -30.99 28.18
N ARG A 2 -65.41 -32.08 27.43
CA ARG A 2 -64.50 -32.24 26.30
C ARG A 2 -65.08 -31.51 25.10
N LYS A 3 -64.28 -30.64 24.45
CA LYS A 3 -64.60 -30.12 23.10
C LYS A 3 -63.62 -30.68 22.10
N LEU A 4 -64.18 -31.49 21.23
CA LEU A 4 -63.58 -32.13 20.07
C LEU A 4 -63.42 -31.07 18.98
N ILE A 5 -62.23 -30.89 18.45
CA ILE A 5 -61.96 -30.06 17.25
C ILE A 5 -61.63 -31.00 16.10
N ILE A 6 -62.50 -30.95 15.09
CA ILE A 6 -62.44 -31.74 13.85
C ILE A 6 -61.55 -30.91 12.89
N LEU A 7 -60.47 -31.56 12.40
CA LEU A 7 -59.56 -31.01 11.42
C LEU A 7 -60.05 -31.39 10.00
N PHE A 8 -60.44 -30.43 9.20
CA PHE A 8 -60.74 -30.63 7.78
C PHE A 8 -59.42 -30.57 6.98
N VAL A 9 -59.06 -31.64 6.32
CA VAL A 9 -57.98 -31.72 5.33
C VAL A 9 -58.64 -31.52 3.96
N THR A 10 -58.39 -30.34 3.34
CA THR A 10 -58.70 -30.11 1.92
C THR A 10 -57.51 -30.45 1.06
N LEU A 11 -57.69 -31.49 0.25
CA LEU A 11 -56.72 -31.91 -0.76
C LEU A 11 -56.85 -31.00 -1.99
N ALA A 12 -55.91 -30.11 -2.20
CA ALA A 12 -55.81 -29.34 -3.42
C ALA A 12 -54.84 -30.02 -4.40
N ALA A 13 -55.39 -30.50 -5.51
CA ALA A 13 -54.63 -31.00 -6.62
C ALA A 13 -53.95 -29.83 -7.34
N ILE A 14 -52.61 -29.82 -7.34
CA ILE A 14 -51.81 -28.88 -8.12
C ILE A 14 -51.45 -29.55 -9.43
N THR A 15 -51.99 -29.05 -10.53
CA THR A 15 -51.55 -29.39 -11.90
C THR A 15 -50.15 -28.80 -12.11
N SER A 16 -49.20 -29.70 -12.37
CA SER A 16 -47.84 -29.34 -12.72
C SER A 16 -47.81 -28.83 -14.17
N CYS A 17 -47.51 -27.55 -14.37
CA CYS A 17 -47.05 -27.06 -15.65
C CYS A 17 -45.54 -27.33 -15.76
N ASP A 18 -45.14 -28.14 -16.71
CA ASP A 18 -43.74 -28.34 -17.11
C ASP A 18 -43.20 -27.02 -17.69
N LEU A 19 -42.46 -26.30 -16.86
CA LEU A 19 -41.58 -25.25 -17.33
C LEU A 19 -40.25 -25.90 -17.70
N ALA A 20 -39.93 -25.88 -18.98
CA ALA A 20 -38.63 -26.30 -19.50
C ALA A 20 -37.50 -25.59 -18.72
N PRO A 21 -36.39 -26.27 -18.40
CA PRO A 21 -35.30 -25.61 -17.69
C PRO A 21 -34.66 -24.57 -18.62
N THR A 22 -34.86 -23.32 -18.32
CA THR A 22 -34.00 -22.24 -18.83
C THR A 22 -32.60 -22.59 -18.45
N SER A 23 -31.75 -22.87 -19.42
CA SER A 23 -30.31 -23.05 -19.23
C SER A 23 -29.73 -21.80 -18.61
N SER A 24 -29.61 -21.78 -17.29
CA SER A 24 -28.79 -20.81 -16.59
C SER A 24 -27.34 -21.10 -17.01
N ASN A 25 -26.77 -20.24 -17.84
CA ASN A 25 -25.35 -20.17 -18.04
C ASN A 25 -24.71 -19.79 -16.67
N THR A 26 -24.56 -20.75 -15.80
CA THR A 26 -23.70 -20.63 -14.66
C THR A 26 -22.28 -20.60 -15.18
N SER A 27 -21.74 -19.40 -15.33
CA SER A 27 -20.30 -19.23 -15.51
C SER A 27 -19.63 -20.03 -14.40
N LYS A 28 -18.91 -21.10 -14.77
CA LYS A 28 -18.14 -21.88 -13.80
C LYS A 28 -17.26 -20.89 -13.02
N ALA A 29 -17.51 -20.74 -11.73
CA ALA A 29 -16.67 -19.93 -10.89
C ALA A 29 -15.23 -20.42 -11.06
N LYS A 30 -14.33 -19.53 -11.48
CA LYS A 30 -12.90 -19.85 -11.59
C LYS A 30 -12.44 -20.29 -10.21
N ARG A 31 -11.89 -21.50 -10.10
CA ARG A 31 -11.30 -22.00 -8.88
C ARG A 31 -9.82 -21.66 -8.89
N PHE A 32 -9.36 -21.04 -7.83
CA PHE A 32 -7.95 -20.77 -7.60
C PHE A 32 -7.43 -21.67 -6.50
N THR A 33 -6.19 -22.13 -6.64
CA THR A 33 -5.46 -22.83 -5.59
C THR A 33 -4.26 -21.99 -5.19
N ASN A 34 -4.08 -21.81 -3.89
CA ASN A 34 -2.91 -21.13 -3.36
C ASN A 34 -1.68 -22.01 -3.58
N GLU A 35 -0.71 -21.53 -4.33
CA GLU A 35 0.62 -22.15 -4.42
C GLU A 35 1.52 -21.63 -3.30
N VAL A 36 1.42 -20.34 -3.01
CA VAL A 36 2.17 -19.65 -1.97
C VAL A 36 1.20 -18.77 -1.20
N LEU A 37 1.30 -18.74 0.10
CA LEU A 37 0.65 -17.77 0.98
C LEU A 37 1.62 -17.44 2.10
N LEU A 38 2.16 -16.23 2.07
CA LEU A 38 3.05 -15.72 3.11
C LEU A 38 2.26 -15.20 4.30
N GLY A 39 2.86 -15.23 5.49
CA GLY A 39 2.29 -14.61 6.68
C GLY A 39 2.19 -13.10 6.53
N TYR A 40 1.18 -12.49 7.15
CA TYR A 40 0.94 -11.05 7.10
C TYR A 40 0.33 -10.55 8.41
N THR A 41 0.56 -9.27 8.71
CA THR A 41 -0.10 -8.58 9.82
C THR A 41 -1.54 -8.20 9.45
N PRO A 42 -2.44 -7.99 10.43
CA PRO A 42 -3.79 -7.50 10.14
C PRO A 42 -3.78 -6.25 9.28
N VAL A 43 -4.68 -6.19 8.29
CA VAL A 43 -4.81 -5.05 7.39
C VAL A 43 -5.15 -3.78 8.18
N LYS A 44 -4.38 -2.73 7.94
CA LYS A 44 -4.59 -1.41 8.55
C LYS A 44 -5.39 -0.53 7.59
N ASP A 45 -6.33 0.23 8.12
CA ASP A 45 -7.14 1.17 7.34
C ASP A 45 -6.37 2.50 7.14
N GLN A 46 -6.06 2.85 5.92
CA GLN A 46 -5.45 4.14 5.58
C GLN A 46 -6.46 5.29 5.55
N GLY A 47 -7.76 5.01 5.66
CA GLY A 47 -8.83 6.00 5.51
C GLY A 47 -8.81 6.67 4.13
N HIS A 48 -8.96 7.99 4.12
CA HIS A 48 -8.91 8.80 2.90
C HIS A 48 -7.52 9.43 2.63
N SER A 49 -6.46 8.95 3.30
CA SER A 49 -5.10 9.44 3.07
C SER A 49 -4.47 8.82 1.83
N SER A 50 -3.52 9.51 1.21
CA SER A 50 -2.69 8.97 0.12
C SER A 50 -1.39 8.36 0.66
N LEU A 51 -1.47 7.62 1.77
CA LEU A 51 -0.33 6.96 2.42
C LEU A 51 -0.21 5.47 2.04
N CYS A 52 -0.89 5.01 0.99
CA CYS A 52 -0.88 3.60 0.54
C CYS A 52 0.55 3.05 0.40
N TRP A 53 1.47 3.83 -0.15
CA TRP A 53 2.87 3.49 -0.31
C TRP A 53 3.56 3.17 1.04
N ALA A 54 3.25 3.94 2.08
CA ALA A 54 3.81 3.72 3.41
C ALA A 54 3.19 2.47 4.06
N TYR A 55 1.86 2.31 3.99
CA TYR A 55 1.19 1.10 4.48
C TYR A 55 1.69 -0.17 3.79
N ALA A 56 1.78 -0.15 2.46
CA ALA A 56 2.21 -1.32 1.69
C ALA A 56 3.67 -1.70 1.96
N MET A 57 4.58 -0.72 1.99
CA MET A 57 6.00 -1.04 2.22
C MET A 57 6.25 -1.49 3.66
N LEU A 58 5.61 -0.87 4.68
CA LEU A 58 5.71 -1.35 6.05
C LEU A 58 5.12 -2.76 6.21
N ALA A 59 3.97 -3.04 5.59
CA ALA A 59 3.39 -4.40 5.59
C ALA A 59 4.28 -5.42 4.87
N THR A 60 5.07 -5.01 3.87
CA THR A 60 6.08 -5.84 3.23
C THR A 60 7.20 -6.20 4.21
N ILE A 61 7.74 -5.23 4.95
CA ILE A 61 8.75 -5.48 6.00
C ILE A 61 8.17 -6.37 7.11
N GLU A 62 6.95 -6.09 7.58
CA GLU A 62 6.26 -6.88 8.60
C GLU A 62 6.06 -8.35 8.17
N SER A 63 5.66 -8.56 6.91
CA SER A 63 5.49 -9.91 6.34
C SER A 63 6.82 -10.65 6.22
N GLU A 64 7.91 -9.99 5.84
CA GLU A 64 9.27 -10.59 5.82
C GLU A 64 9.66 -11.10 7.19
N HIS A 65 9.46 -10.30 8.26
CA HIS A 65 9.74 -10.71 9.64
C HIS A 65 8.92 -11.94 10.07
N ILE A 66 7.66 -12.03 9.68
CA ILE A 66 6.84 -13.22 9.96
C ILE A 66 7.43 -14.48 9.31
N GLN A 67 7.98 -14.37 8.08
CA GLN A 67 8.65 -15.51 7.43
C GLN A 67 9.93 -15.91 8.16
N MET A 68 10.62 -14.98 8.80
CA MET A 68 11.80 -15.25 9.63
C MET A 68 11.45 -15.80 11.05
N GLY A 69 10.14 -15.89 11.38
CA GLY A 69 9.69 -16.35 12.69
C GLY A 69 9.63 -15.28 13.76
N ASP A 70 9.69 -14.03 13.36
CA ASP A 70 9.58 -12.84 14.20
C ASP A 70 8.25 -12.11 13.93
N SER A 71 7.91 -11.10 14.72
CA SER A 71 6.71 -10.31 14.53
C SER A 71 6.96 -8.86 14.91
N VAL A 72 6.88 -8.00 13.93
CA VAL A 72 6.94 -6.54 14.12
C VAL A 72 5.67 -5.90 13.58
N ASN A 73 5.25 -4.80 14.19
CA ASN A 73 4.12 -3.99 13.74
C ASN A 73 4.58 -2.52 13.76
N LEU A 74 4.64 -1.89 12.59
CA LEU A 74 5.36 -0.65 12.37
C LEU A 74 4.42 0.55 12.21
N SER A 75 4.87 1.72 12.66
CA SER A 75 4.08 2.95 12.70
C SER A 75 4.14 3.71 11.37
N VAL A 76 3.02 3.75 10.66
CA VAL A 76 2.84 4.63 9.50
C VAL A 76 2.87 6.11 9.91
N ASP A 77 2.34 6.43 11.09
CA ASP A 77 2.28 7.80 11.60
C ASP A 77 3.66 8.40 11.82
N TYR A 78 4.63 7.57 12.18
CA TYR A 78 6.03 7.99 12.30
C TYR A 78 6.60 8.42 10.94
N ILE A 79 6.40 7.63 9.91
CA ILE A 79 6.84 7.93 8.54
C ILE A 79 6.11 9.18 8.00
N ALA A 80 4.79 9.25 8.17
CA ALA A 80 3.99 10.38 7.73
C ALA A 80 4.43 11.70 8.39
N ARG A 81 4.78 11.67 9.69
CA ARG A 81 5.30 12.85 10.40
C ARG A 81 6.60 13.35 9.75
N TYR A 82 7.55 12.48 9.49
CA TYR A 82 8.83 12.90 8.90
C TYR A 82 8.71 13.33 7.45
N GLN A 83 7.90 12.62 6.65
CA GLN A 83 7.55 13.06 5.29
C GLN A 83 6.98 14.49 5.31
N LEU A 84 6.00 14.75 6.17
CA LEU A 84 5.36 16.05 6.26
C LEU A 84 6.28 17.15 6.83
N ASP A 85 7.20 16.81 7.74
CA ASP A 85 8.19 17.76 8.26
C ASP A 85 9.17 18.19 7.16
N GLU A 86 9.70 17.25 6.38
CA GLU A 86 10.55 17.58 5.22
C GLU A 86 9.81 18.46 4.23
N GLN A 87 8.58 18.11 3.90
CA GLN A 87 7.80 18.88 2.94
C GLN A 87 7.41 20.26 3.47
N ALA A 88 7.11 20.43 4.75
CA ALA A 88 6.84 21.72 5.36
C ALA A 88 8.06 22.65 5.25
N ARG A 89 9.25 22.11 5.51
CA ARG A 89 10.52 22.82 5.33
C ARG A 89 10.75 23.22 3.88
N PHE A 90 10.51 22.31 2.95
CA PHE A 90 10.71 22.55 1.52
C PHE A 90 9.68 23.56 0.98
N HIS A 91 8.42 23.45 1.41
CA HIS A 91 7.36 24.41 1.10
C HIS A 91 7.71 25.83 1.57
N PHE A 92 8.21 25.96 2.81
CA PHE A 92 8.67 27.25 3.36
C PHE A 92 9.82 27.85 2.54
N LEU A 93 10.87 27.05 2.25
CA LEU A 93 12.05 27.50 1.53
C LEU A 93 11.76 27.83 0.05
N SER A 94 10.80 27.16 -0.55
CA SER A 94 10.33 27.45 -1.92
C SER A 94 9.28 28.57 -2.00
N LYS A 95 8.99 29.26 -0.89
CA LYS A 95 7.94 30.31 -0.81
C LYS A 95 6.57 29.82 -1.28
N GLY A 96 6.23 28.57 -0.95
CA GLY A 96 4.95 27.97 -1.30
C GLY A 96 4.84 27.39 -2.72
N PHE A 97 5.92 27.43 -3.52
CA PHE A 97 5.93 26.85 -4.86
C PHE A 97 5.72 25.34 -4.84
N ASN A 98 6.38 24.65 -3.91
CA ASN A 98 6.21 23.21 -3.73
C ASN A 98 5.03 22.95 -2.80
N ARG A 99 3.93 22.48 -3.34
CA ARG A 99 2.77 22.05 -2.55
C ARG A 99 3.11 20.78 -1.77
N MET A 100 2.57 20.67 -0.58
CA MET A 100 2.71 19.47 0.22
C MET A 100 1.77 18.37 -0.28
N THR A 101 2.25 17.12 -0.24
CA THR A 101 1.51 15.94 -0.66
C THR A 101 1.70 14.81 0.35
N LEU A 102 0.72 13.93 0.45
CA LEU A 102 0.84 12.66 1.18
C LEU A 102 1.25 11.50 0.27
N ARG A 103 1.32 11.76 -1.05
CA ARG A 103 1.75 10.76 -2.04
C ARG A 103 3.24 10.49 -1.88
N GLY A 104 3.68 9.35 -2.31
CA GLY A 104 5.06 8.91 -2.21
C GLY A 104 5.21 7.50 -2.75
N THR A 105 6.41 6.97 -2.67
CA THR A 105 6.78 5.67 -3.23
C THR A 105 7.44 4.78 -2.18
N ALA A 106 7.52 3.48 -2.40
CA ALA A 106 8.22 2.56 -1.51
C ALA A 106 9.71 2.95 -1.28
N PRO A 107 10.49 3.37 -2.29
CA PRO A 107 11.84 3.88 -2.05
C PRO A 107 11.92 5.11 -1.16
N LEU A 108 10.94 6.01 -1.23
CA LEU A 108 10.85 7.15 -0.30
C LEU A 108 10.74 6.67 1.14
N LEU A 109 9.91 5.64 1.41
CA LEU A 109 9.81 5.06 2.76
C LEU A 109 11.15 4.52 3.22
N LEU A 110 11.84 3.75 2.38
CA LEU A 110 13.15 3.17 2.73
C LEU A 110 14.18 4.26 3.07
N ARG A 111 14.17 5.38 2.32
CA ARG A 111 15.01 6.54 2.63
C ARG A 111 14.65 7.18 3.98
N LEU A 112 13.35 7.42 4.24
CA LEU A 112 12.90 8.01 5.51
C LEU A 112 13.22 7.09 6.70
N LEU A 113 13.07 5.79 6.54
CA LEU A 113 13.43 4.78 7.53
C LEU A 113 14.93 4.79 7.83
N ASP A 114 15.75 4.88 6.79
CA ASP A 114 17.20 4.92 6.91
C ASP A 114 17.73 6.24 7.52
N GLU A 115 17.03 7.36 7.32
CA GLU A 115 17.42 8.68 7.79
C GLU A 115 16.87 9.00 9.19
N TYR A 116 15.62 8.64 9.47
CA TYR A 116 14.92 9.02 10.70
C TYR A 116 14.59 7.84 11.62
N GLY A 117 14.69 6.61 11.12
CA GLY A 117 14.30 5.43 11.88
C GLY A 117 12.83 5.07 11.75
N ILE A 118 12.36 4.24 12.68
CA ILE A 118 10.96 3.80 12.77
C ILE A 118 10.57 3.56 14.24
N MET A 119 9.28 3.56 14.50
CA MET A 119 8.68 3.18 15.79
C MET A 119 7.75 1.99 15.62
N PRO A 120 7.59 1.14 16.65
CA PRO A 120 6.50 0.20 16.73
C PRO A 120 5.14 0.94 16.69
N TYR A 121 4.15 0.33 16.07
CA TYR A 121 2.79 0.86 15.98
C TYR A 121 2.22 1.25 17.35
N ASP A 122 2.34 0.38 18.34
CA ASP A 122 1.80 0.63 19.69
C ASP A 122 2.54 1.74 20.46
N SER A 123 3.75 2.08 20.02
CA SER A 123 4.55 3.14 20.63
C SER A 123 4.27 4.52 20.05
N TYR A 124 3.82 4.58 18.80
CA TYR A 124 3.53 5.82 18.10
C TYR A 124 2.42 5.63 17.07
N HIS A 125 1.19 5.86 17.49
CA HIS A 125 0.00 5.77 16.64
C HIS A 125 -1.02 6.83 17.02
N ALA A 126 -1.51 7.57 16.02
CA ALA A 126 -2.59 8.53 16.17
C ALA A 126 -3.95 7.89 15.90
N ARG A 127 -4.91 8.12 16.79
CA ARG A 127 -6.30 7.72 16.56
C ARG A 127 -7.03 8.80 15.75
N ASP A 128 -7.76 8.38 14.73
CA ASP A 128 -8.69 9.22 13.95
C ASP A 128 -8.06 10.49 13.35
N ILE A 129 -6.81 10.41 12.91
CA ILE A 129 -6.13 11.55 12.29
C ILE A 129 -6.60 11.78 10.85
N ASN A 130 -6.93 13.02 10.53
CA ASN A 130 -7.15 13.45 9.16
C ASN A 130 -5.88 14.08 8.59
N TYR A 131 -5.07 13.27 7.92
CA TYR A 131 -3.81 13.70 7.31
C TYR A 131 -3.97 14.78 6.23
N ASN A 132 -5.07 14.77 5.46
CA ASN A 132 -5.33 15.80 4.46
C ASN A 132 -5.57 17.17 5.13
N ALA A 133 -6.27 17.20 6.27
CA ALA A 133 -6.46 18.42 7.04
C ALA A 133 -5.15 18.87 7.72
N LEU A 134 -4.36 17.93 8.21
CA LEU A 134 -3.04 18.21 8.79
C LEU A 134 -2.10 18.85 7.77
N THR A 135 -2.00 18.28 6.56
CA THR A 135 -1.17 18.80 5.46
C THR A 135 -1.54 20.23 5.11
N LYS A 136 -2.83 20.54 4.93
CA LYS A 136 -3.29 21.93 4.67
C LYS A 136 -2.91 22.88 5.80
N ARG A 137 -2.99 22.42 7.04
CA ARG A 137 -2.62 23.24 8.20
C ARG A 137 -1.13 23.51 8.28
N LEU A 138 -0.31 22.53 7.92
CA LEU A 138 1.15 22.68 7.79
C LEU A 138 1.54 23.67 6.69
N GLU A 139 0.89 23.66 5.52
CA GLU A 139 1.08 24.66 4.49
C GLU A 139 0.78 26.08 5.00
N MET A 140 -0.35 26.26 5.68
CA MET A 140 -0.70 27.55 6.28
C MET A 140 0.32 28.03 7.32
N LEU A 141 0.80 27.11 8.18
CA LEU A 141 1.83 27.42 9.18
C LEU A 141 3.15 27.79 8.51
N SER A 142 3.57 27.06 7.49
CA SER A 142 4.78 27.35 6.71
C SER A 142 4.71 28.72 6.07
N ASN A 143 3.62 29.03 5.36
CA ASN A 143 3.41 30.33 4.69
C ASN A 143 3.34 31.51 5.66
N SER A 144 2.85 31.33 6.88
CA SER A 144 2.70 32.38 7.89
C SER A 144 3.90 32.51 8.83
N SER A 145 4.93 31.71 8.66
CA SER A 145 6.13 31.74 9.49
C SER A 145 7.15 32.75 8.97
N ARG A 146 7.80 33.47 9.88
CA ARG A 146 8.75 34.54 9.54
C ARG A 146 10.15 34.01 9.21
N ASN A 147 10.51 32.86 9.75
CA ASN A 147 11.79 32.21 9.56
C ASN A 147 11.68 30.72 9.80
N LEU A 148 12.73 29.98 9.43
CA LEU A 148 12.76 28.52 9.49
C LEU A 148 12.64 27.99 10.94
N SER A 149 13.25 28.66 11.90
CA SER A 149 13.17 28.27 13.33
C SER A 149 11.74 28.36 13.86
N GLN A 150 11.04 29.45 13.57
CA GLN A 150 9.63 29.61 13.95
C GLN A 150 8.74 28.59 13.23
N MET A 151 8.97 28.35 11.95
CA MET A 151 8.25 27.35 11.18
C MET A 151 8.41 25.97 11.84
N LYS A 152 9.65 25.53 12.09
CA LYS A 152 9.96 24.26 12.73
C LYS A 152 9.26 24.13 14.10
N GLN A 153 9.38 25.13 14.97
CA GLN A 153 8.74 25.11 16.29
C GLN A 153 7.20 24.96 16.20
N ARG A 154 6.58 25.64 15.24
CA ARG A 154 5.12 25.59 15.05
C ARG A 154 4.66 24.27 14.48
N THR A 155 5.40 23.70 13.51
CA THR A 155 5.09 22.39 12.92
C THR A 155 5.29 21.26 13.93
N GLU A 156 6.38 21.27 14.71
CA GLU A 156 6.59 20.30 15.78
C GLU A 156 5.44 20.32 16.80
N ARG A 157 5.03 21.51 17.27
CA ARG A 157 3.88 21.63 18.18
C ARG A 157 2.60 21.07 17.56
N LEU A 158 2.34 21.36 16.29
CA LEU A 158 1.15 20.83 15.60
C LEU A 158 1.21 19.30 15.48
N PHE A 159 2.37 18.73 15.19
CA PHE A 159 2.54 17.27 15.18
C PHE A 159 2.29 16.65 16.55
N ASP A 160 2.87 17.24 17.60
CA ASP A 160 2.69 16.74 18.97
C ASP A 160 1.22 16.79 19.41
N GLU A 161 0.49 17.85 19.02
CA GLU A 161 -0.94 17.99 19.29
C GLU A 161 -1.81 17.01 18.51
N ARG A 162 -1.41 16.60 17.29
CA ARG A 162 -2.26 15.84 16.35
C ARG A 162 -1.90 14.36 16.26
N ILE A 163 -0.62 14.03 16.31
CA ILE A 163 -0.12 12.66 16.23
C ILE A 163 0.33 12.19 17.61
N GLY A 164 1.02 13.06 18.34
CA GLY A 164 1.63 12.78 19.63
C GLY A 164 3.10 13.18 19.68
N ALA A 165 3.63 13.36 20.88
CA ALA A 165 5.04 13.63 21.08
C ALA A 165 5.89 12.43 20.65
N LEU A 166 7.01 12.68 19.97
CA LEU A 166 7.91 11.63 19.52
C LEU A 166 8.60 10.95 20.71
N PRO A 167 8.45 9.63 20.89
CA PRO A 167 9.25 8.89 21.85
C PRO A 167 10.72 8.91 21.40
N LYS A 168 11.63 9.00 22.35
CA LYS A 168 13.07 8.99 22.08
C LYS A 168 13.67 7.60 22.01
N LYS A 169 12.95 6.61 22.54
CA LYS A 169 13.39 5.24 22.71
C LYS A 169 12.32 4.25 22.27
N VAL A 170 12.77 3.14 21.75
CA VAL A 170 11.97 1.95 21.42
C VAL A 170 12.34 0.86 22.41
N TYR A 171 11.33 0.24 23.00
CA TYR A 171 11.50 -0.94 23.86
C TYR A 171 10.88 -2.15 23.13
N MET A 172 11.71 -3.05 22.67
CA MET A 172 11.29 -4.21 21.89
C MET A 172 12.14 -5.43 22.24
N LEU A 173 11.52 -6.59 22.39
CA LEU A 173 12.21 -7.87 22.65
C LEU A 173 13.20 -7.82 23.83
N GLY A 174 12.87 -7.02 24.87
CA GLY A 174 13.69 -6.88 26.07
C GLY A 174 14.91 -5.97 25.92
N ALA A 175 15.05 -5.26 24.81
CA ALA A 175 16.12 -4.30 24.56
C ALA A 175 15.57 -2.87 24.35
N GLU A 176 16.44 -1.89 24.55
CA GLU A 176 16.18 -0.48 24.27
C GLU A 176 16.97 -0.05 23.04
N TYR A 177 16.29 0.62 22.13
CA TYR A 177 16.83 1.14 20.88
C TYR A 177 16.53 2.62 20.73
N THR A 178 17.34 3.35 19.99
CA THR A 178 16.89 4.56 19.31
C THR A 178 15.99 4.18 18.13
N PRO A 179 15.14 5.09 17.61
CA PRO A 179 14.35 4.80 16.40
C PRO A 179 15.17 4.34 15.21
N LEU A 180 16.37 4.87 15.05
CA LEU A 180 17.28 4.52 13.95
C LEU A 180 17.88 3.12 14.13
N GLU A 181 18.33 2.77 15.36
CA GLU A 181 18.81 1.42 15.65
C GLU A 181 17.70 0.39 15.46
N PHE A 182 16.47 0.72 15.86
CA PHE A 182 15.33 -0.17 15.65
C PHE A 182 15.03 -0.32 14.15
N ALA A 183 15.06 0.76 13.36
CA ALA A 183 14.90 0.69 11.92
C ALA A 183 15.91 -0.27 11.27
N HIS A 184 17.20 -0.14 11.61
CA HIS A 184 18.24 -1.01 11.07
C HIS A 184 18.17 -2.45 11.58
N SER A 185 17.46 -2.72 12.67
CA SER A 185 17.22 -4.09 13.14
C SER A 185 16.07 -4.78 12.38
N VAL A 186 15.13 -4.01 11.79
CA VAL A 186 13.98 -4.54 11.07
C VAL A 186 14.08 -4.40 9.54
N CYS A 187 14.96 -3.54 9.05
CA CYS A 187 15.20 -3.35 7.62
C CYS A 187 16.62 -2.83 7.41
N MET A 188 17.48 -3.65 6.85
CA MET A 188 18.85 -3.25 6.56
C MET A 188 18.93 -2.40 5.29
N ARG A 189 19.89 -1.48 5.26
CA ARG A 189 20.15 -0.67 4.08
C ARG A 189 20.45 -1.56 2.86
N GLY A 190 19.71 -1.35 1.78
CA GLY A 190 19.89 -2.09 0.52
C GLY A 190 19.27 -3.49 0.51
N GLU A 191 18.49 -3.85 1.50
CA GLU A 191 17.73 -5.10 1.55
C GLU A 191 16.67 -5.19 0.45
N TYR A 192 16.05 -4.07 0.12
CA TYR A 192 15.05 -3.96 -0.94
C TYR A 192 15.59 -3.24 -2.17
N LEU A 193 15.18 -3.72 -3.35
CA LEU A 193 15.49 -3.11 -4.63
C LEU A 193 14.21 -2.70 -5.34
N ALA A 194 14.06 -1.40 -5.61
CA ALA A 194 12.97 -0.91 -6.43
C ALA A 194 13.23 -1.21 -7.91
N MET A 195 12.26 -1.84 -8.57
CA MET A 195 12.35 -2.20 -9.99
C MET A 195 11.18 -1.63 -10.77
N THR A 196 11.46 -1.32 -12.04
CA THR A 196 10.45 -0.91 -13.01
C THR A 196 10.75 -1.47 -14.39
N SER A 197 9.86 -1.22 -15.36
CA SER A 197 10.00 -1.76 -16.71
C SER A 197 9.49 -0.77 -17.76
N PHE A 198 10.38 0.08 -18.27
CA PHE A 198 10.07 1.07 -19.29
C PHE A 198 11.11 1.11 -20.41
N THR A 199 10.70 1.36 -21.65
CA THR A 199 11.57 1.33 -22.83
C THR A 199 12.23 2.66 -23.16
N HIS A 200 11.81 3.76 -22.54
CA HIS A 200 12.42 5.09 -22.74
C HIS A 200 13.75 5.25 -21.97
N HIS A 201 14.06 4.31 -21.08
CA HIS A 201 15.38 4.19 -20.44
C HIS A 201 16.00 2.83 -20.75
N ARG A 202 17.33 2.71 -20.64
CA ARG A 202 18.03 1.46 -20.89
C ARG A 202 17.71 0.41 -19.83
N PHE A 203 17.48 -0.82 -20.25
CA PHE A 203 17.40 -1.94 -19.34
C PHE A 203 18.76 -2.27 -18.74
N GLY A 204 18.76 -2.67 -17.46
CA GLY A 204 19.99 -2.97 -16.71
C GLY A 204 20.61 -1.77 -16.00
N GLU A 205 20.01 -0.59 -16.10
CA GLU A 205 20.45 0.64 -15.44
C GLU A 205 19.39 1.14 -14.46
N ALA A 206 19.81 1.92 -13.47
CA ALA A 206 18.91 2.64 -12.57
C ALA A 206 18.68 4.06 -13.10
N PHE A 207 17.44 4.55 -12.95
CA PHE A 207 17.07 5.90 -13.32
C PHE A 207 16.03 6.46 -12.33
N VAL A 208 15.86 7.77 -12.31
CA VAL A 208 14.79 8.43 -11.56
C VAL A 208 13.48 8.21 -12.31
N LEU A 209 12.56 7.46 -11.71
CA LEU A 209 11.25 7.21 -12.34
C LEU A 209 10.43 8.49 -12.42
N GLU A 210 10.00 8.86 -13.63
CA GLU A 210 9.30 10.11 -13.93
C GLU A 210 7.78 9.96 -13.72
N VAL A 211 7.38 9.75 -12.47
CA VAL A 211 5.97 9.74 -12.05
C VAL A 211 5.75 10.78 -10.94
N PRO A 212 4.55 11.35 -10.83
CA PRO A 212 4.27 12.40 -9.86
C PRO A 212 4.55 12.01 -8.41
N ASP A 213 4.37 10.75 -8.05
CA ASP A 213 4.55 10.24 -6.70
C ASP A 213 6.02 10.10 -6.31
N ASN A 214 6.91 10.05 -7.30
CA ASN A 214 8.36 10.04 -7.10
C ASN A 214 8.97 11.46 -7.04
N TYR A 215 8.32 12.38 -6.33
CA TYR A 215 8.80 13.77 -6.17
C TYR A 215 10.16 13.87 -5.45
N SER A 216 10.56 12.85 -4.73
CA SER A 216 11.86 12.74 -4.04
C SER A 216 13.00 12.29 -4.95
N ASN A 217 12.73 11.97 -6.22
CA ASN A 217 13.68 11.54 -7.24
C ASN A 217 14.43 10.24 -6.87
N GLU A 218 13.71 9.29 -6.30
CA GLU A 218 14.27 7.99 -5.96
C GLU A 218 14.54 7.15 -7.21
N LEU A 219 15.55 6.28 -7.12
CA LEU A 219 16.03 5.47 -8.24
C LEU A 219 15.29 4.13 -8.33
N TYR A 220 14.98 3.73 -9.57
CA TYR A 220 14.41 2.43 -9.91
C TYR A 220 15.30 1.69 -10.90
N TYR A 221 15.55 0.41 -10.65
CA TYR A 221 16.30 -0.43 -11.56
C TYR A 221 15.39 -0.92 -12.69
N ASN A 222 15.75 -0.59 -13.93
CA ASN A 222 14.94 -0.86 -15.12
C ASN A 222 15.23 -2.24 -15.69
N VAL A 223 14.22 -3.08 -15.83
CA VAL A 223 14.32 -4.42 -16.39
C VAL A 223 13.24 -4.69 -17.44
N PRO A 224 13.43 -5.62 -18.39
CA PRO A 224 12.35 -6.08 -19.25
C PRO A 224 11.18 -6.63 -18.44
N ILE A 225 9.93 -6.45 -18.92
CA ILE A 225 8.72 -6.86 -18.19
C ILE A 225 8.74 -8.35 -17.83
N ASP A 226 9.21 -9.20 -18.74
CA ASP A 226 9.28 -10.65 -18.49
C ASP A 226 10.28 -10.99 -17.36
N VAL A 227 11.36 -10.21 -17.26
CA VAL A 227 12.33 -10.37 -16.17
C VAL A 227 11.72 -9.91 -14.85
N MET A 228 11.00 -8.80 -14.85
CA MET A 228 10.29 -8.28 -13.66
C MET A 228 9.28 -9.31 -13.16
N MET A 229 8.42 -9.84 -14.04
CA MET A 229 7.41 -10.84 -13.69
C MET A 229 8.03 -12.12 -13.12
N LYS A 230 9.10 -12.63 -13.73
CA LYS A 230 9.84 -13.80 -13.22
C LYS A 230 10.46 -13.54 -11.84
N ARG A 231 10.93 -12.32 -11.58
CA ARG A 231 11.48 -11.95 -10.27
C ARG A 231 10.39 -11.86 -9.21
N ILE A 232 9.22 -11.30 -9.54
CA ILE A 232 8.04 -11.28 -8.68
C ILE A 232 7.65 -12.71 -8.28
N GLU A 233 7.45 -13.57 -9.27
CA GLU A 233 7.08 -14.98 -9.02
C GLU A 233 8.13 -15.70 -8.17
N ARG A 234 9.41 -15.54 -8.50
CA ARG A 234 10.51 -16.16 -7.73
C ARG A 234 10.54 -15.66 -6.29
N SER A 235 10.42 -14.35 -6.06
CA SER A 235 10.43 -13.75 -4.73
C SER A 235 9.35 -14.38 -3.86
N LEU A 236 8.11 -14.42 -4.34
CA LEU A 236 6.99 -15.03 -3.60
C LEU A 236 7.23 -16.53 -3.33
N ARG A 237 7.72 -17.29 -4.32
CA ARG A 237 8.03 -18.73 -4.16
C ARG A 237 9.18 -19.01 -3.19
N THR A 238 10.06 -18.06 -2.98
CA THR A 238 11.17 -18.17 -2.02
C THR A 238 10.86 -17.58 -0.65
N GLY A 239 9.62 -17.13 -0.44
CA GLY A 239 9.14 -16.66 0.87
C GLY A 239 9.27 -15.15 1.09
N HIS A 240 9.55 -14.36 0.04
CA HIS A 240 9.73 -12.92 0.15
C HIS A 240 8.54 -12.15 -0.40
N PRO A 241 7.85 -11.33 0.41
CA PRO A 241 6.77 -10.48 -0.02
C PRO A 241 7.27 -9.34 -0.92
N ILE A 242 6.35 -8.71 -1.65
CA ILE A 242 6.69 -7.63 -2.58
C ILE A 242 5.78 -6.43 -2.34
N CYS A 243 6.35 -5.25 -2.20
CA CYS A 243 5.61 -4.02 -2.33
C CYS A 243 5.38 -3.73 -3.82
N TRP A 244 4.13 -3.74 -4.23
CA TRP A 244 3.72 -3.48 -5.60
C TRP A 244 3.02 -2.12 -5.69
N GLU A 245 3.36 -1.37 -6.74
CA GLU A 245 2.76 -0.09 -7.07
C GLU A 245 2.24 -0.14 -8.51
N GLY A 246 1.01 0.31 -8.73
CA GLY A 246 0.38 0.26 -10.04
C GLY A 246 -1.00 0.89 -10.07
N ASP A 247 -1.72 0.63 -11.14
CA ASP A 247 -3.04 1.19 -11.41
C ASP A 247 -4.14 0.21 -10.96
N THR A 248 -4.94 0.63 -9.99
CA THR A 248 -6.11 -0.11 -9.52
C THR A 248 -7.43 0.48 -10.04
N SER A 249 -7.36 1.59 -10.76
CA SER A 249 -8.51 2.23 -11.42
C SER A 249 -8.89 1.57 -12.75
N GLU A 250 -8.03 0.67 -13.26
CA GLU A 250 -8.29 -0.09 -14.49
C GLU A 250 -9.56 -0.94 -14.38
N VAL A 251 -10.27 -1.08 -15.53
CA VAL A 251 -11.55 -1.81 -15.63
C VAL A 251 -11.47 -3.26 -15.13
N GLY A 252 -10.27 -3.85 -15.12
CA GLY A 252 -10.03 -5.21 -14.64
C GLY A 252 -10.11 -5.40 -13.12
N PHE A 253 -10.07 -4.33 -12.34
CA PHE A 253 -10.16 -4.40 -10.87
C PHE A 253 -11.62 -4.39 -10.40
N ASP A 254 -12.04 -5.47 -9.75
CA ASP A 254 -13.34 -5.58 -9.09
C ASP A 254 -13.17 -5.79 -7.60
N PHE A 255 -13.14 -4.69 -6.86
CA PHE A 255 -12.95 -4.69 -5.41
C PHE A 255 -14.07 -5.42 -4.65
N LYS A 256 -15.30 -5.45 -5.20
CA LYS A 256 -16.42 -6.15 -4.57
C LYS A 256 -16.26 -7.66 -4.63
N ARG A 257 -15.68 -8.15 -5.73
CA ARG A 257 -15.40 -9.57 -5.94
C ARG A 257 -14.01 -9.96 -5.41
N GLY A 258 -13.14 -8.97 -5.11
CA GLY A 258 -11.76 -9.20 -4.70
C GLY A 258 -10.91 -9.82 -5.81
N VAL A 259 -11.14 -9.45 -7.06
CA VAL A 259 -10.39 -9.98 -8.22
C VAL A 259 -9.93 -8.86 -9.13
N ALA A 260 -8.77 -9.09 -9.76
CA ALA A 260 -8.28 -8.28 -10.87
C ALA A 260 -8.01 -9.21 -12.05
N GLU A 261 -8.60 -8.91 -13.20
CA GLU A 261 -8.47 -9.71 -14.42
C GLU A 261 -8.13 -8.81 -15.61
N LEU A 262 -7.19 -9.27 -16.44
CA LEU A 262 -6.96 -8.60 -17.72
C LEU A 262 -8.18 -8.79 -18.63
N THR A 263 -8.77 -7.69 -19.06
CA THR A 263 -9.99 -7.69 -19.88
C THR A 263 -9.77 -8.20 -21.32
N LYS A 264 -8.51 -8.28 -21.76
CA LYS A 264 -8.12 -8.77 -23.08
C LYS A 264 -7.39 -10.10 -22.94
N GLN A 265 -7.80 -11.12 -23.71
CA GLN A 265 -7.17 -12.45 -23.74
C GLN A 265 -5.76 -12.47 -24.38
N ARG A 266 -5.14 -11.34 -24.60
CA ARG A 266 -3.81 -11.25 -25.22
C ARG A 266 -2.78 -10.88 -24.14
N PRO A 267 -1.60 -11.53 -24.12
CA PRO A 267 -0.54 -11.13 -23.21
C PRO A 267 -0.14 -9.68 -23.51
N TYR A 268 -0.04 -8.87 -22.45
CA TYR A 268 0.49 -7.51 -22.57
C TYR A 268 1.99 -7.59 -22.88
N THR A 269 2.38 -6.88 -23.93
CA THR A 269 3.78 -6.80 -24.36
C THR A 269 4.47 -5.59 -23.71
N GLN A 270 5.79 -5.62 -23.69
CA GLN A 270 6.61 -4.47 -23.26
C GLN A 270 6.22 -3.18 -23.99
N LYS A 271 5.95 -3.28 -25.30
CA LYS A 271 5.51 -2.11 -26.11
C LYS A 271 4.15 -1.57 -25.69
N GLN A 272 3.19 -2.46 -25.38
CA GLN A 272 1.87 -2.02 -24.91
C GLN A 272 1.95 -1.35 -23.55
N ARG A 273 2.72 -1.91 -22.60
CA ARG A 273 2.97 -1.28 -21.32
C ARG A 273 3.52 0.15 -21.48
N GLN A 274 4.48 0.35 -22.38
CA GLN A 274 5.04 1.67 -22.64
C GLN A 274 4.00 2.65 -23.20
N ILE A 275 3.20 2.21 -24.16
CA ILE A 275 2.15 3.02 -24.77
C ILE A 275 1.07 3.43 -23.74
N GLU A 276 0.63 2.50 -22.89
CA GLU A 276 -0.39 2.79 -21.87
C GLU A 276 0.14 3.79 -20.81
N PHE A 277 1.43 3.69 -20.46
CA PHE A 277 2.10 4.66 -19.59
C PHE A 277 2.20 6.04 -20.25
N GLU A 278 2.70 6.14 -21.49
CA GLU A 278 2.86 7.39 -22.22
C GLU A 278 1.55 8.12 -22.50
N ASN A 279 0.46 7.37 -22.66
CA ASN A 279 -0.88 7.91 -22.86
C ASN A 279 -1.63 8.19 -21.56
N HIS A 280 -1.01 7.94 -20.38
CA HIS A 280 -1.62 8.07 -19.07
C HIS A 280 -2.89 7.22 -18.89
N HIS A 281 -2.98 6.09 -19.60
CA HIS A 281 -4.05 5.11 -19.41
C HIS A 281 -3.77 4.18 -18.23
N THR A 282 -2.50 3.91 -17.94
CA THR A 282 -2.03 3.23 -16.74
C THR A 282 -1.24 4.22 -15.91
N THR A 283 -1.61 4.38 -14.66
CA THR A 283 -1.02 5.34 -13.72
C THR A 283 -0.51 4.62 -12.45
N ASP A 284 0.13 5.36 -11.56
CA ASP A 284 0.59 4.92 -10.25
C ASP A 284 -0.39 5.39 -9.17
N ASP A 285 -1.55 4.75 -9.05
CA ASP A 285 -2.60 5.24 -8.15
C ASP A 285 -2.69 4.51 -6.81
N HIS A 286 -2.08 3.33 -6.69
CA HIS A 286 -2.16 2.57 -5.45
C HIS A 286 -0.96 1.65 -5.21
N CYS A 287 -0.65 1.44 -3.92
CA CYS A 287 0.35 0.49 -3.46
C CYS A 287 -0.28 -0.63 -2.63
N MET A 288 0.18 -1.86 -2.85
CA MET A 288 -0.25 -3.05 -2.13
C MET A 288 0.92 -4.00 -1.86
N VAL A 289 0.77 -4.86 -0.86
CA VAL A 289 1.71 -5.96 -0.64
C VAL A 289 1.24 -7.22 -1.36
N LEU A 290 2.12 -7.84 -2.12
CA LEU A 290 1.89 -9.16 -2.72
C LEU A 290 2.47 -10.22 -1.79
N ILE A 291 1.61 -11.09 -1.28
CA ILE A 291 1.94 -12.18 -0.33
C ILE A 291 1.50 -13.54 -0.86
N LEU A 292 0.96 -13.59 -2.07
CA LEU A 292 0.22 -14.74 -2.56
C LEU A 292 0.56 -15.03 -4.02
N SER A 293 0.75 -16.31 -4.34
CA SER A 293 0.75 -16.83 -5.72
C SER A 293 -0.38 -17.84 -5.88
N LEU A 294 -1.17 -17.67 -6.95
CA LEU A 294 -2.30 -18.53 -7.28
C LEU A 294 -2.09 -19.21 -8.63
N ILE A 295 -2.54 -20.45 -8.75
CA ILE A 295 -2.79 -21.11 -10.04
C ILE A 295 -4.29 -21.26 -10.27
N HIS A 296 -4.70 -21.07 -11.51
CA HIS A 296 -6.05 -21.37 -11.98
C HIS A 296 -6.08 -22.85 -12.37
N ILE A 297 -7.01 -23.63 -11.79
CA ILE A 297 -7.28 -25.03 -12.11
C ILE A 297 -8.49 -25.14 -13.02
#